data_b4d511a15fa3b0c6d490304b22b97432
#
_entry.id   b4d511a15fa3b0c6d490304b22b97432
#
_cell.length_a   1.000
_cell.length_b   1.000
_cell.length_c   1.000
_cell.angle_alpha   90.00
_cell.angle_beta   90.00
_cell.angle_gamma   90.00
#
_symmetry.space_group_name_H-M   'P 1'
#
loop_
_entity.id
_entity.type
_entity.pdbx_description
1 polymer ?
#
loop_
_entity_poly.entity_id
_entity_poly.type
_entity_poly.pdbx_seq_one_letter_code
_entity_poly.pdbx_strand_id
1 'polypeptide(L)'
;MSCLMRKYKINFFHYSQNSILVNWPQTISTEISTDINTLCKALYNDENIIEFRKGYCSLLIQFNSENISYNRFRLYLINIYDNLKEINIVKPSVWEVPVCYDDKFSSDIKEFSKKISLSKDEIIRLHSSKIYYLHMYGFLPGFMYLGGLDSKLQIPRKTIPSRRVLKGSVAVGGSQTGIYPSNSPGGWYVIGNTPINLFDASNLNQPVAIPDSNYVKFTPVSIEEYKLSLIHI
;
A
#
# COMPACT_ATOMS: atom_id res chain seq x y z
N MET A 1 20.59 31.94 0.63
CA MET A 1 19.44 31.14 1.05
C MET A 1 18.75 30.63 -0.22
N SER A 2 19.00 29.40 -0.65
CA SER A 2 18.30 28.80 -1.78
C SER A 2 16.88 28.49 -1.32
N CYS A 3 15.91 29.17 -1.87
CA CYS A 3 14.50 28.80 -1.73
C CYS A 3 14.36 27.40 -2.35
N LEU A 4 14.23 26.35 -1.54
CA LEU A 4 13.94 25.00 -2.02
C LEU A 4 12.58 25.07 -2.70
N MET A 5 12.59 25.04 -4.05
CA MET A 5 11.35 25.01 -4.84
C MET A 5 10.59 23.73 -4.45
N ARG A 6 9.31 23.89 -4.13
CA ARG A 6 8.36 22.79 -3.90
C ARG A 6 8.49 21.76 -5.03
N LYS A 7 8.64 20.50 -4.68
CA LYS A 7 8.73 19.42 -5.65
C LYS A 7 7.43 19.26 -6.44
N TYR A 8 6.27 19.48 -5.78
CA TYR A 8 4.95 19.31 -6.37
C TYR A 8 4.02 20.51 -6.08
N LYS A 9 3.19 20.84 -7.07
CA LYS A 9 2.02 21.70 -6.87
C LYS A 9 0.91 20.81 -6.31
N ILE A 10 0.55 21.01 -5.05
CA ILE A 10 -0.54 20.31 -4.38
C ILE A 10 -1.79 21.17 -4.31
N ASN A 11 -2.95 20.52 -4.24
CA ASN A 11 -4.25 21.17 -4.13
C ASN A 11 -4.93 20.76 -2.82
N PHE A 12 -5.61 21.69 -2.19
CA PHE A 12 -6.33 21.49 -0.93
C PHE A 12 -7.83 21.62 -1.17
N PHE A 13 -8.59 20.60 -0.77
CA PHE A 13 -10.04 20.56 -0.92
C PHE A 13 -10.71 20.44 0.44
N HIS A 14 -11.78 21.21 0.62
CA HIS A 14 -12.65 21.08 1.78
C HIS A 14 -13.48 19.81 1.65
N TYR A 15 -13.12 18.78 2.41
CA TYR A 15 -13.76 17.47 2.31
C TYR A 15 -14.97 17.33 3.25
N SER A 16 -14.82 17.81 4.49
CA SER A 16 -15.90 17.90 5.50
C SER A 16 -15.59 19.02 6.49
N GLN A 17 -16.49 19.25 7.45
CA GLN A 17 -16.32 20.27 8.50
C GLN A 17 -14.97 20.18 9.22
N ASN A 18 -14.43 18.98 9.40
CA ASN A 18 -13.19 18.70 10.12
C ASN A 18 -12.18 17.91 9.30
N SER A 19 -12.28 17.94 7.97
CA SER A 19 -11.36 17.17 7.11
C SER A 19 -10.95 17.97 5.88
N ILE A 20 -9.68 17.89 5.54
CA ILE A 20 -9.08 18.47 4.35
C ILE A 20 -8.45 17.36 3.51
N LEU A 21 -8.75 17.36 2.21
CA LEU A 21 -8.12 16.47 1.24
C LEU A 21 -7.00 17.22 0.53
N VAL A 22 -5.79 16.70 0.62
CA VAL A 22 -4.62 17.21 -0.09
C VAL A 22 -4.34 16.30 -1.27
N ASN A 23 -4.27 16.84 -2.47
CA ASN A 23 -4.02 16.10 -3.71
C ASN A 23 -2.70 16.52 -4.35
N TRP A 24 -1.90 15.52 -4.69
CA TRP A 24 -0.72 15.60 -5.56
C TRP A 24 -1.10 15.38 -7.03
N PRO A 25 -0.17 15.57 -7.99
CA PRO A 25 -0.36 15.13 -9.37
C PRO A 25 -0.81 13.67 -9.43
N GLN A 26 -1.78 13.35 -10.28
CA GLN A 26 -2.43 12.03 -10.33
C GLN A 26 -1.57 11.00 -11.07
N THR A 27 -0.33 10.84 -10.60
CA THR A 27 0.63 9.86 -11.12
C THR A 27 1.13 9.01 -9.96
N ILE A 28 0.87 7.70 -10.01
CA ILE A 28 1.36 6.77 -8.98
C ILE A 28 2.87 6.65 -9.13
N SER A 29 3.62 7.16 -8.15
CA SER A 29 5.07 7.07 -8.12
C SER A 29 5.60 6.98 -6.69
N THR A 30 6.81 6.43 -6.55
CA THR A 30 7.52 6.34 -5.26
C THR A 30 7.85 7.72 -4.71
N GLU A 31 8.15 8.68 -5.59
CA GLU A 31 8.48 10.06 -5.23
C GLU A 31 7.28 10.77 -4.61
N ILE A 32 6.08 10.64 -5.19
CA ILE A 32 4.84 11.21 -4.62
C ILE A 32 4.52 10.54 -3.28
N SER A 33 4.62 9.21 -3.21
CA SER A 33 4.42 8.49 -1.95
C SER A 33 5.40 8.94 -0.87
N THR A 34 6.66 9.19 -1.24
CA THR A 34 7.69 9.70 -0.33
C THR A 34 7.36 11.12 0.16
N ASP A 35 6.89 11.99 -0.74
CA ASP A 35 6.51 13.38 -0.41
C ASP A 35 5.31 13.40 0.55
N ILE A 36 4.27 12.57 0.30
CA ILE A 36 3.14 12.38 1.20
C ILE A 36 3.62 11.91 2.59
N ASN A 37 4.51 10.90 2.63
CA ASN A 37 5.04 10.38 3.89
C ASN A 37 5.88 11.41 4.64
N THR A 38 6.60 12.27 3.93
CA THR A 38 7.37 13.37 4.52
C THR A 38 6.44 14.37 5.19
N LEU A 39 5.34 14.74 4.54
CA LEU A 39 4.32 15.59 5.14
C LEU A 39 3.68 14.92 6.36
N CYS A 40 3.29 13.65 6.28
CA CYS A 40 2.74 12.92 7.42
C CYS A 40 3.70 12.90 8.63
N LYS A 41 5.00 12.69 8.39
CA LYS A 41 6.01 12.71 9.46
C LYS A 41 6.16 14.10 10.09
N ALA A 42 6.12 15.16 9.28
CA ALA A 42 6.21 16.53 9.79
C ALA A 42 5.01 16.90 10.68
N LEU A 43 3.87 16.26 10.44
CA LEU A 43 2.60 16.50 11.14
C LEU A 43 2.30 15.47 12.24
N TYR A 44 3.14 14.46 12.46
CA TYR A 44 2.82 13.29 13.28
C TYR A 44 2.47 13.63 14.74
N ASN A 45 3.10 14.63 15.33
CA ASN A 45 2.86 15.05 16.72
C ASN A 45 2.04 16.35 16.82
N ASP A 46 1.33 16.74 15.77
CA ASP A 46 0.51 17.95 15.79
C ASP A 46 -0.80 17.69 16.55
N GLU A 47 -1.02 18.42 17.62
CA GLU A 47 -2.21 18.31 18.48
C GLU A 47 -3.54 18.63 17.79
N ASN A 48 -3.48 19.33 16.66
CA ASN A 48 -4.66 19.63 15.87
C ASN A 48 -5.06 18.49 14.94
N ILE A 49 -4.26 17.42 14.81
CA ILE A 49 -4.51 16.32 13.91
C ILE A 49 -5.07 15.12 14.65
N ILE A 50 -6.18 14.60 14.16
CA ILE A 50 -6.85 13.42 14.70
C ILE A 50 -6.38 12.16 13.95
N GLU A 51 -6.36 12.21 12.61
CA GLU A 51 -6.07 11.04 11.78
C GLU A 51 -5.56 11.42 10.39
N PHE A 52 -4.75 10.52 9.81
CA PHE A 52 -4.34 10.55 8.42
C PHE A 52 -4.87 9.34 7.66
N ARG A 53 -5.36 9.57 6.43
CA ARG A 53 -5.68 8.49 5.49
C ARG A 53 -4.97 8.74 4.17
N LYS A 54 -3.97 7.90 3.89
CA LYS A 54 -3.16 8.01 2.67
C LYS A 54 -3.84 7.34 1.48
N GLY A 55 -3.80 8.02 0.33
CA GLY A 55 -4.05 7.44 -0.98
C GLY A 55 -2.76 7.44 -1.81
N TYR A 56 -2.82 6.99 -3.06
CA TYR A 56 -1.65 6.99 -3.96
C TYR A 56 -1.10 8.38 -4.25
N CYS A 57 -2.00 9.33 -4.44
CA CYS A 57 -1.68 10.72 -4.80
C CYS A 57 -2.47 11.70 -3.93
N SER A 58 -2.87 11.28 -2.75
CA SER A 58 -3.70 12.09 -1.87
C SER A 58 -3.46 11.78 -0.40
N LEU A 59 -3.78 12.75 0.45
CA LEU A 59 -3.78 12.62 1.89
C LEU A 59 -5.04 13.27 2.44
N LEU A 60 -5.91 12.48 3.07
CA LEU A 60 -7.02 13.01 3.85
C LEU A 60 -6.55 13.23 5.27
N ILE A 61 -6.70 14.45 5.77
CA ILE A 61 -6.32 14.82 7.14
C ILE A 61 -7.58 15.19 7.88
N GLN A 62 -7.88 14.46 8.94
CA GLN A 62 -8.91 14.84 9.91
C GLN A 62 -8.28 15.67 11.01
N PHE A 63 -8.84 16.83 11.28
CA PHE A 63 -8.32 17.78 12.27
C PHE A 63 -9.36 18.13 13.34
N ASN A 64 -8.90 18.62 14.48
CA ASN A 64 -9.77 19.07 15.56
C ASN A 64 -10.35 20.46 15.24
N SER A 65 -11.58 20.50 14.77
CA SER A 65 -12.28 21.75 14.41
C SER A 65 -12.68 22.63 15.59
N GLU A 66 -12.57 22.13 16.82
CA GLU A 66 -12.77 22.95 18.02
C GLU A 66 -11.53 23.82 18.30
N ASN A 67 -10.34 23.33 17.99
CA ASN A 67 -9.08 24.04 18.20
C ASN A 67 -8.75 25.02 17.06
N ILE A 68 -9.03 24.62 15.80
CA ILE A 68 -8.60 25.38 14.64
C ILE A 68 -9.67 25.36 13.53
N SER A 69 -10.00 26.52 12.96
CA SER A 69 -10.91 26.60 11.82
C SER A 69 -10.27 26.05 10.55
N TYR A 70 -11.08 25.56 9.60
CA TYR A 70 -10.64 25.05 8.31
C TYR A 70 -9.67 25.99 7.59
N ASN A 71 -9.99 27.28 7.49
CA ASN A 71 -9.16 28.24 6.77
C ASN A 71 -7.78 28.42 7.43
N ARG A 72 -7.72 28.47 8.75
CA ARG A 72 -6.45 28.56 9.48
C ARG A 72 -5.65 27.28 9.33
N PHE A 73 -6.30 26.12 9.45
CA PHE A 73 -5.63 24.85 9.29
C PHE A 73 -5.09 24.65 7.87
N ARG A 74 -5.85 25.04 6.85
CA ARG A 74 -5.37 25.04 5.47
C ARG A 74 -4.11 25.91 5.27
N LEU A 75 -4.11 27.12 5.79
CA LEU A 75 -2.93 28.02 5.70
C LEU A 75 -1.74 27.44 6.47
N TYR A 76 -2.00 26.85 7.62
CA TYR A 76 -0.99 26.14 8.41
C TYR A 76 -0.36 24.98 7.61
N LEU A 77 -1.17 24.14 6.98
CA LEU A 77 -0.67 23.04 6.15
C LEU A 77 0.15 23.52 4.95
N ILE A 78 -0.28 24.61 4.31
CA ILE A 78 0.48 25.24 3.22
C ILE A 78 1.86 25.67 3.73
N ASN A 79 1.90 26.37 4.86
CA ASN A 79 3.17 26.82 5.44
C ASN A 79 4.09 25.66 5.82
N ILE A 80 3.55 24.59 6.42
CA ILE A 80 4.32 23.37 6.71
C ILE A 80 4.89 22.79 5.42
N TYR A 81 4.05 22.57 4.41
CA TYR A 81 4.45 21.96 3.14
C TYR A 81 5.52 22.79 2.42
N ASP A 82 5.40 24.13 2.44
CA ASP A 82 6.37 25.04 1.82
C ASP A 82 7.74 25.01 2.48
N ASN A 83 7.75 24.75 3.79
CA ASN A 83 8.96 24.74 4.61
C ASN A 83 9.43 23.31 4.94
N LEU A 84 8.82 22.27 4.31
CA LEU A 84 9.29 20.90 4.46
C LEU A 84 10.76 20.80 4.07
N LYS A 85 11.60 20.49 5.05
CA LYS A 85 12.98 20.09 4.81
C LYS A 85 12.99 18.62 4.38
N GLU A 86 13.94 18.23 3.56
CA GLU A 86 14.22 16.80 3.34
C GLU A 86 14.48 16.17 4.71
N ILE A 87 13.50 15.43 5.19
CA ILE A 87 13.70 14.63 6.40
C ILE A 87 14.60 13.47 5.98
N ASN A 88 15.64 13.18 6.77
CA ASN A 88 16.42 11.97 6.61
C ASN A 88 15.46 10.77 6.66
N ILE A 89 15.05 10.31 5.49
CA ILE A 89 14.20 9.13 5.38
C ILE A 89 15.08 7.95 5.79
N VAL A 90 14.67 7.23 6.81
CA VAL A 90 15.27 5.93 7.15
C VAL A 90 15.32 5.12 5.85
N LYS A 91 16.52 4.65 5.49
CA LYS A 91 16.69 3.90 4.24
C LYS A 91 15.67 2.77 4.18
N PRO A 92 14.83 2.70 3.13
CA PRO A 92 13.79 1.68 3.05
C PRO A 92 14.43 0.28 3.06
N SER A 93 13.81 -0.63 3.80
CA SER A 93 14.22 -2.04 3.84
C SER A 93 13.46 -2.84 2.79
N VAL A 94 14.06 -3.93 2.32
CA VAL A 94 13.39 -4.93 1.48
C VAL A 94 12.96 -6.09 2.36
N TRP A 95 11.66 -6.33 2.42
CA TRP A 95 11.05 -7.42 3.18
C TRP A 95 10.78 -8.60 2.27
N GLU A 96 11.36 -9.74 2.57
CA GLU A 96 11.09 -10.97 1.82
C GLU A 96 9.82 -11.63 2.36
N VAL A 97 8.88 -11.90 1.44
CA VAL A 97 7.59 -12.51 1.75
C VAL A 97 7.50 -13.84 1.02
N PRO A 98 7.51 -14.98 1.75
CA PRO A 98 7.34 -16.29 1.14
C PRO A 98 5.92 -16.43 0.57
N VAL A 99 5.82 -16.95 -0.65
CA VAL A 99 4.55 -17.15 -1.34
C VAL A 99 4.50 -18.54 -1.99
N CYS A 100 3.49 -19.30 -1.63
CA CYS A 100 3.17 -20.55 -2.31
C CYS A 100 2.20 -20.28 -3.47
N TYR A 101 2.65 -20.59 -4.70
CA TYR A 101 1.87 -20.44 -5.93
C TYR A 101 1.19 -21.74 -6.38
N ASP A 102 1.16 -22.76 -5.52
CA ASP A 102 0.47 -24.03 -5.83
C ASP A 102 -1.02 -23.81 -6.14
N ASP A 103 -1.62 -24.66 -6.96
CA ASP A 103 -3.02 -24.56 -7.39
C ASP A 103 -4.00 -24.50 -6.20
N LYS A 104 -3.63 -25.09 -5.07
CA LYS A 104 -4.41 -25.06 -3.82
C LYS A 104 -4.50 -23.63 -3.24
N PHE A 105 -3.50 -22.80 -3.48
CA PHE A 105 -3.37 -21.45 -2.93
C PHE A 105 -3.57 -20.34 -3.95
N SER A 106 -3.67 -20.68 -5.24
CA SER A 106 -3.75 -19.75 -6.36
C SER A 106 -5.04 -19.92 -7.14
N SER A 107 -6.18 -19.66 -6.49
CA SER A 107 -7.52 -19.97 -7.02
C SER A 107 -7.81 -19.40 -8.41
N ASP A 108 -7.16 -18.32 -8.79
CA ASP A 108 -7.41 -17.64 -10.06
C ASP A 108 -6.26 -17.76 -11.06
N ILE A 109 -5.18 -18.47 -10.73
CA ILE A 109 -3.96 -18.52 -11.56
C ILE A 109 -4.26 -19.04 -12.99
N LYS A 110 -5.15 -20.01 -13.14
CA LYS A 110 -5.52 -20.58 -14.45
C LYS A 110 -6.30 -19.57 -15.31
N GLU A 111 -7.26 -18.89 -14.71
CA GLU A 111 -8.02 -17.82 -15.38
C GLU A 111 -7.11 -16.65 -15.73
N PHE A 112 -6.27 -16.23 -14.79
CA PHE A 112 -5.30 -15.16 -14.95
C PHE A 112 -4.33 -15.48 -16.09
N SER A 113 -3.69 -16.65 -16.08
CA SER A 113 -2.80 -17.16 -17.14
C SER A 113 -3.43 -17.10 -18.52
N LYS A 114 -4.68 -17.60 -18.66
CA LYS A 114 -5.42 -17.56 -19.92
C LYS A 114 -5.66 -16.12 -20.41
N LYS A 115 -6.01 -15.21 -19.52
CA LYS A 115 -6.34 -13.82 -19.88
C LYS A 115 -5.12 -13.00 -20.32
N ILE A 116 -3.96 -13.24 -19.73
CA ILE A 116 -2.72 -12.53 -20.08
C ILE A 116 -1.82 -13.32 -21.04
N SER A 117 -2.24 -14.53 -21.44
CA SER A 117 -1.50 -15.42 -22.36
C SER A 117 -0.07 -15.74 -21.90
N LEU A 118 0.12 -15.96 -20.60
CA LEU A 118 1.39 -16.39 -19.99
C LEU A 118 1.21 -17.71 -19.25
N SER A 119 2.24 -18.55 -19.25
CA SER A 119 2.26 -19.77 -18.44
C SER A 119 2.32 -19.43 -16.93
N LYS A 120 1.92 -20.39 -16.09
CA LYS A 120 2.03 -20.26 -14.62
C LYS A 120 3.47 -19.96 -14.19
N ASP A 121 4.45 -20.64 -14.77
CA ASP A 121 5.86 -20.48 -14.43
C ASP A 121 6.36 -19.09 -14.83
N GLU A 122 5.94 -18.55 -15.95
CA GLU A 122 6.26 -17.17 -16.36
C GLU A 122 5.63 -16.15 -15.42
N ILE A 123 4.39 -16.36 -14.99
CA ILE A 123 3.71 -15.51 -14.01
C ILE A 123 4.51 -15.49 -12.71
N ILE A 124 4.86 -16.66 -12.17
CA ILE A 124 5.64 -16.78 -10.94
C ILE A 124 6.98 -16.07 -11.09
N ARG A 125 7.70 -16.36 -12.17
CA ARG A 125 9.01 -15.75 -12.45
C ARG A 125 8.92 -14.23 -12.54
N LEU A 126 7.97 -13.69 -13.29
CA LEU A 126 7.80 -12.24 -13.43
C LEU A 126 7.39 -11.59 -12.11
N HIS A 127 6.46 -12.22 -11.37
CA HIS A 127 5.98 -11.69 -10.10
C HIS A 127 7.05 -11.72 -9.01
N SER A 128 7.86 -12.77 -8.91
CA SER A 128 8.91 -12.92 -7.89
C SER A 128 10.24 -12.22 -8.23
N SER A 129 10.46 -11.86 -9.49
CA SER A 129 11.69 -11.17 -9.91
C SER A 129 11.73 -9.67 -9.57
N LYS A 130 10.61 -9.09 -9.19
CA LYS A 130 10.48 -7.65 -8.91
C LYS A 130 10.59 -7.34 -7.42
N ILE A 131 11.01 -6.12 -7.15
CA ILE A 131 10.93 -5.50 -5.83
C ILE A 131 9.80 -4.47 -5.90
N TYR A 132 8.83 -4.61 -5.02
CA TYR A 132 7.60 -3.82 -4.99
C TYR A 132 7.68 -2.75 -3.91
N TYR A 133 7.24 -1.54 -4.22
CA TYR A 133 7.13 -0.48 -3.24
C TYR A 133 5.75 -0.51 -2.57
N LEU A 134 5.72 -0.48 -1.23
CA LEU A 134 4.50 -0.36 -0.45
C LEU A 134 4.05 1.10 -0.41
N HIS A 135 3.09 1.46 -1.25
CA HIS A 135 2.56 2.82 -1.34
C HIS A 135 1.71 3.20 -0.13
N MET A 136 0.80 2.32 0.25
CA MET A 136 -0.13 2.58 1.35
C MET A 136 -0.78 1.29 1.84
N TYR A 137 -1.34 1.37 3.04
CA TYR A 137 -2.35 0.45 3.55
C TYR A 137 -3.75 1.00 3.28
N GLY A 138 -4.71 0.14 2.92
CA GLY A 138 -6.09 0.56 2.68
C GLY A 138 -7.00 -0.62 2.35
N PHE A 139 -8.27 -0.38 2.02
CA PHE A 139 -9.31 -1.39 1.78
C PHE A 139 -9.66 -2.19 3.05
N LEU A 140 -8.71 -2.91 3.62
CA LEU A 140 -8.81 -3.63 4.89
C LEU A 140 -7.62 -3.25 5.78
N PRO A 141 -7.75 -3.31 7.12
CA PRO A 141 -6.61 -3.14 8.01
C PRO A 141 -5.49 -4.11 7.65
N GLY A 142 -4.31 -3.58 7.29
CA GLY A 142 -3.16 -4.36 6.88
C GLY A 142 -3.12 -4.82 5.41
N PHE A 143 -4.11 -4.46 4.56
CA PHE A 143 -4.03 -4.75 3.12
C PHE A 143 -3.00 -3.82 2.48
N MET A 144 -2.01 -4.41 1.80
CA MET A 144 -0.91 -3.71 1.17
C MET A 144 -1.18 -3.43 -0.30
N TYR A 145 -1.03 -2.17 -0.69
CA TYR A 145 -1.01 -1.77 -2.09
C TYR A 145 0.44 -1.62 -2.58
N LEU A 146 0.88 -2.60 -3.38
CA LEU A 146 2.25 -2.73 -3.87
C LEU A 146 2.33 -2.32 -5.34
N GLY A 147 3.19 -1.33 -5.63
CA GLY A 147 3.49 -0.86 -6.98
C GLY A 147 4.76 -1.45 -7.56
N GLY A 148 4.94 -1.33 -8.87
CA GLY A 148 6.09 -1.89 -9.58
C GLY A 148 5.82 -3.21 -10.29
N LEU A 149 4.53 -3.58 -10.45
CA LEU A 149 4.12 -4.79 -11.17
C LEU A 149 4.57 -4.74 -12.63
N ASP A 150 5.17 -5.83 -13.11
CA ASP A 150 5.55 -5.99 -14.50
C ASP A 150 4.34 -5.75 -15.43
N SER A 151 4.54 -4.99 -16.51
CA SER A 151 3.46 -4.63 -17.43
C SER A 151 2.76 -5.84 -18.05
N LYS A 152 3.46 -6.97 -18.23
CA LYS A 152 2.89 -8.23 -18.73
C LYS A 152 1.90 -8.88 -17.75
N LEU A 153 1.98 -8.57 -16.47
CA LEU A 153 1.06 -9.07 -15.43
C LEU A 153 -0.13 -8.13 -15.18
N GLN A 154 -0.16 -6.96 -15.80
CA GLN A 154 -1.23 -5.99 -15.58
C GLN A 154 -2.53 -6.44 -16.24
N ILE A 155 -3.62 -6.39 -15.49
CA ILE A 155 -4.95 -6.77 -15.94
C ILE A 155 -6.02 -5.97 -15.19
N PRO A 156 -7.11 -5.54 -15.82
CA PRO A 156 -8.24 -4.96 -15.12
C PRO A 156 -8.75 -5.89 -14.00
N ARG A 157 -9.29 -5.31 -12.94
CA ARG A 157 -9.94 -6.07 -11.86
C ARG A 157 -11.06 -6.94 -12.43
N LYS A 158 -11.41 -8.01 -11.71
CA LYS A 158 -12.55 -8.87 -12.06
C LYS A 158 -13.84 -8.05 -12.16
N THR A 159 -14.63 -8.28 -13.18
CA THR A 159 -15.96 -7.66 -13.33
C THR A 159 -16.89 -8.10 -12.20
N ILE A 160 -16.82 -9.37 -11.81
CA ILE A 160 -17.56 -9.93 -10.69
C ILE A 160 -16.55 -10.32 -9.61
N PRO A 161 -16.51 -9.60 -8.47
CA PRO A 161 -15.60 -9.94 -7.37
C PRO A 161 -15.86 -11.33 -6.80
N SER A 162 -14.80 -12.00 -6.39
CA SER A 162 -14.90 -13.25 -5.63
C SER A 162 -15.58 -12.97 -4.29
N ARG A 163 -16.55 -13.78 -3.92
CA ARG A 163 -17.28 -13.65 -2.64
C ARG A 163 -16.37 -13.87 -1.44
N ARG A 164 -15.33 -14.68 -1.59
CA ARG A 164 -14.40 -15.03 -0.54
C ARG A 164 -12.98 -15.16 -1.10
N VAL A 165 -12.11 -14.28 -0.67
CA VAL A 165 -10.65 -14.35 -0.81
C VAL A 165 -10.10 -14.67 0.58
N LEU A 166 -9.18 -15.63 0.67
CA LEU A 166 -8.65 -16.09 1.95
C LEU A 166 -7.57 -15.15 2.48
N LYS A 167 -7.40 -15.11 3.80
CA LYS A 167 -6.26 -14.48 4.46
C LYS A 167 -4.95 -15.01 3.86
N GLY A 168 -3.97 -14.11 3.69
CA GLY A 168 -2.68 -14.41 3.08
C GLY A 168 -2.70 -14.45 1.55
N SER A 169 -3.86 -14.35 0.88
CA SER A 169 -3.92 -14.39 -0.58
C SER A 169 -3.11 -13.26 -1.20
N VAL A 170 -2.17 -13.62 -2.07
CA VAL A 170 -1.40 -12.71 -2.92
C VAL A 170 -2.14 -12.57 -4.24
N ALA A 171 -2.45 -11.34 -4.63
CA ALA A 171 -3.32 -11.10 -5.76
C ALA A 171 -2.86 -9.92 -6.63
N VAL A 172 -3.31 -9.94 -7.90
CA VAL A 172 -3.03 -8.93 -8.91
C VAL A 172 -4.33 -8.26 -9.36
N GLY A 173 -4.30 -6.93 -9.49
CA GLY A 173 -5.42 -6.15 -10.01
C GLY A 173 -4.99 -4.77 -10.49
N GLY A 174 -5.37 -4.39 -11.71
CA GLY A 174 -4.84 -3.20 -12.36
C GLY A 174 -3.35 -3.33 -12.64
N SER A 175 -2.59 -2.33 -12.28
CA SER A 175 -1.13 -2.28 -12.38
C SER A 175 -0.41 -2.66 -11.07
N GLN A 176 -1.08 -3.39 -10.17
CA GLN A 176 -0.63 -3.59 -8.80
C GLN A 176 -0.73 -5.04 -8.35
N THR A 177 0.04 -5.35 -7.33
CA THR A 177 -0.11 -6.56 -6.54
C THR A 177 -0.36 -6.19 -5.07
N GLY A 178 -0.86 -7.13 -4.29
CA GLY A 178 -1.16 -6.92 -2.88
C GLY A 178 -1.46 -8.21 -2.14
N ILE A 179 -1.58 -8.12 -0.82
CA ILE A 179 -1.81 -9.27 0.05
C ILE A 179 -3.03 -8.99 0.92
N TYR A 180 -3.97 -9.95 0.96
CA TYR A 180 -5.16 -9.89 1.78
C TYR A 180 -4.83 -10.28 3.24
N PRO A 181 -4.97 -9.37 4.21
CA PRO A 181 -4.62 -9.66 5.62
C PRO A 181 -5.68 -10.50 6.34
N SER A 182 -6.90 -10.55 5.80
CA SER A 182 -8.04 -11.28 6.36
C SER A 182 -8.95 -11.81 5.25
N ASN A 183 -9.87 -12.73 5.62
CA ASN A 183 -10.88 -13.20 4.68
C ASN A 183 -11.83 -12.06 4.31
N SER A 184 -12.05 -11.86 3.00
CA SER A 184 -12.96 -10.81 2.51
C SER A 184 -13.45 -11.10 1.08
N PRO A 185 -14.47 -10.44 0.58
CA PRO A 185 -14.70 -10.34 -0.85
C PRO A 185 -13.55 -9.58 -1.53
N GLY A 186 -13.28 -9.86 -2.82
CA GLY A 186 -12.24 -9.15 -3.55
C GLY A 186 -12.29 -9.33 -5.05
N GLY A 187 -11.93 -8.28 -5.80
CA GLY A 187 -11.95 -8.25 -7.26
C GLY A 187 -10.59 -8.46 -7.94
N TRP A 188 -9.54 -8.80 -7.17
CA TRP A 188 -8.22 -9.09 -7.71
C TRP A 188 -8.05 -10.58 -7.99
N TYR A 189 -7.17 -10.94 -8.92
CA TYR A 189 -6.86 -12.32 -9.27
C TYR A 189 -5.88 -12.91 -8.26
N VAL A 190 -6.30 -13.90 -7.50
CA VAL A 190 -5.47 -14.60 -6.52
C VAL A 190 -4.52 -15.55 -7.26
N ILE A 191 -3.22 -15.29 -7.13
CA ILE A 191 -2.14 -16.04 -7.80
C ILE A 191 -1.27 -16.84 -6.83
N GLY A 192 -1.43 -16.68 -5.52
CA GLY A 192 -0.69 -17.38 -4.48
C GLY A 192 -1.18 -17.05 -3.09
N ASN A 193 -0.51 -17.58 -2.08
CA ASN A 193 -0.79 -17.27 -0.67
C ASN A 193 0.50 -17.24 0.15
N THR A 194 0.56 -16.36 1.14
CA THR A 194 1.65 -16.27 2.12
C THR A 194 1.19 -16.74 3.50
N PRO A 195 2.04 -17.46 4.26
CA PRO A 195 1.72 -17.84 5.63
C PRO A 195 1.86 -16.70 6.64
N ILE A 196 2.49 -15.57 6.26
CA ILE A 196 2.80 -14.47 7.18
C ILE A 196 1.51 -13.83 7.72
N ASN A 197 1.47 -13.59 9.03
CA ASN A 197 0.44 -12.75 9.64
C ASN A 197 0.78 -11.27 9.40
N LEU A 198 0.04 -10.63 8.51
CA LEU A 198 0.33 -9.25 8.08
C LEU A 198 -0.27 -8.18 8.96
N PHE A 199 -1.28 -8.54 9.75
CA PHE A 199 -1.99 -7.60 10.62
C PHE A 199 -2.40 -8.30 11.92
N ASP A 200 -2.02 -7.66 13.02
CA ASP A 200 -2.39 -8.08 14.37
C ASP A 200 -2.96 -6.89 15.15
N ALA A 201 -4.26 -6.88 15.34
CA ALA A 201 -4.96 -5.81 16.07
C ALA A 201 -4.61 -5.78 17.56
N SER A 202 -4.05 -6.85 18.13
CA SER A 202 -3.63 -6.88 19.53
C SER A 202 -2.29 -6.16 19.77
N ASN A 203 -1.47 -6.03 18.74
CA ASN A 203 -0.21 -5.28 18.79
C ASN A 203 -0.45 -3.80 18.46
N LEU A 204 -0.86 -3.03 19.46
CA LEU A 204 -1.19 -1.61 19.28
C LEU A 204 0.00 -0.74 18.82
N ASN A 205 1.23 -1.13 19.14
CA ASN A 205 2.42 -0.37 18.77
C ASN A 205 2.83 -0.60 17.31
N GLN A 206 2.65 -1.83 16.81
CA GLN A 206 3.01 -2.20 15.44
C GLN A 206 1.99 -3.22 14.90
N PRO A 207 0.77 -2.78 14.55
CA PRO A 207 -0.28 -3.68 14.10
C PRO A 207 -0.03 -4.31 12.72
N VAL A 208 0.86 -3.71 11.91
CA VAL A 208 1.25 -4.21 10.59
C VAL A 208 2.65 -4.82 10.62
N ALA A 209 2.82 -5.97 9.96
CA ALA A 209 4.10 -6.67 9.94
C ALA A 209 5.19 -5.88 9.21
N ILE A 210 4.84 -5.22 8.10
CA ILE A 210 5.76 -4.46 7.25
C ILE A 210 5.42 -2.98 7.40
N PRO A 211 6.31 -2.13 7.93
CA PRO A 211 6.06 -0.68 7.98
C PRO A 211 5.88 -0.10 6.57
N ASP A 212 5.06 0.95 6.43
CA ASP A 212 4.90 1.62 5.14
C ASP A 212 6.22 2.27 4.66
N SER A 213 6.26 2.67 3.39
CA SER A 213 7.47 3.21 2.74
C SER A 213 8.63 2.21 2.61
N ASN A 214 8.39 0.92 2.81
CA ASN A 214 9.35 -0.14 2.56
C ASN A 214 9.10 -0.85 1.24
N TYR A 215 9.99 -1.78 0.92
CA TYR A 215 9.89 -2.62 -0.26
C TYR A 215 9.54 -4.05 0.12
N VAL A 216 8.86 -4.74 -0.78
CA VAL A 216 8.49 -6.16 -0.65
C VAL A 216 9.04 -6.93 -1.83
N LYS A 217 9.65 -8.08 -1.56
CA LYS A 217 10.06 -9.06 -2.56
C LYS A 217 9.38 -10.38 -2.27
N PHE A 218 8.68 -10.92 -3.25
CA PHE A 218 8.06 -12.23 -3.11
C PHE A 218 9.06 -13.34 -3.40
N THR A 219 9.13 -14.32 -2.50
CA THR A 219 10.01 -15.48 -2.64
C THR A 219 9.14 -16.73 -2.80
N PRO A 220 9.17 -17.42 -3.96
CA PRO A 220 8.42 -18.65 -4.16
C PRO A 220 8.85 -19.73 -3.18
N VAL A 221 7.88 -20.40 -2.56
CA VAL A 221 8.12 -21.52 -1.64
C VAL A 221 7.23 -22.71 -2.01
N SER A 222 7.67 -23.92 -1.65
CA SER A 222 6.90 -25.15 -1.80
C SER A 222 5.75 -25.23 -0.79
N ILE A 223 4.84 -26.20 -0.96
CA ILE A 223 3.75 -26.47 0.00
C ILE A 223 4.32 -26.88 1.36
N GLU A 224 5.40 -27.65 1.36
CA GLU A 224 6.07 -28.14 2.56
C GLU A 224 6.66 -26.97 3.36
N GLU A 225 7.40 -26.09 2.70
CA GLU A 225 7.96 -24.87 3.31
C GLU A 225 6.87 -23.93 3.81
N TYR A 226 5.79 -23.77 3.05
CA TYR A 226 4.62 -23.00 3.47
C TYR A 226 4.01 -23.53 4.78
N LYS A 227 3.84 -24.87 4.88
CA LYS A 227 3.29 -25.50 6.10
C LYS A 227 4.23 -25.36 7.29
N LEU A 228 5.55 -25.51 7.08
CA LEU A 228 6.55 -25.33 8.13
C LEU A 228 6.54 -23.89 8.65
N SER A 229 6.39 -22.92 7.79
CA SER A 229 6.29 -21.50 8.19
C SER A 229 5.08 -21.21 9.09
N LEU A 230 3.98 -21.97 8.96
CA LEU A 230 2.79 -21.83 9.84
C LEU A 230 3.03 -22.36 11.27
N ILE A 231 4.03 -23.22 11.47
CA ILE A 231 4.35 -23.83 12.77
C ILE A 231 5.30 -22.94 13.58
N HIS A 232 6.04 -22.08 12.91
CA HIS A 232 7.10 -21.26 13.51
C HIS A 232 6.74 -19.74 13.62
N ILE A 233 5.48 -19.37 13.34
CA ILE A 233 4.97 -17.98 13.47
C ILE A 233 4.22 -17.80 14.79
#